data_0630cfb86c58a7fe66d9f60da445e561
#
_entry.id   0630cfb86c58a7fe66d9f60da445e561
#
_cell.length_a   1.000
_cell.length_b   1.000
_cell.length_c   1.000
_cell.angle_alpha   90.00
_cell.angle_beta   90.00
_cell.angle_gamma   90.00
#
_symmetry.space_group_name_H-M   'P 1'
#
loop_
_entity.id
_entity.type
_entity.pdbx_description
1 polymer ?
#
loop_
_entity_poly.entity_id
_entity_poly.type
_entity_poly.pdbx_seq_one_letter_code
_entity_poly.pdbx_strand_id
1 'polypeptide(L)'
;MRILRYGILLAASIVFTTVSAQRVTYRFTQHYNERVDLFERLDDIDSTKIVMLGNSLTENATAFGDWTTLLRTKNIVNRGISGDDALGITCRLVQILPKKPKAIFLMCGTNDLSHHLTAEQVFEKVKGVIDTIIASAPYTQLYVQSLLPINEGFGRWKNLKGRTDDIPVINEMLRKYCEEMGIPFINLFPHFTPRGMNILIRYLSVDGLHLSRPGYEIWAKQLYPYVEILNGQ
;
A
#
# COMPACT_ATOMS: atom_id res chain seq x y z
N MET A 1 6.15 -74.20 -35.28
CA MET A 1 7.05 -73.07 -35.03
C MET A 1 6.26 -71.97 -34.32
N ARG A 2 6.42 -71.81 -33.00
CA ARG A 2 5.79 -70.75 -32.21
C ARG A 2 6.83 -69.68 -31.93
N ILE A 3 6.59 -68.49 -32.43
CA ILE A 3 7.43 -67.31 -32.19
C ILE A 3 6.93 -66.64 -30.91
N LEU A 4 7.74 -66.69 -29.84
CA LEU A 4 7.52 -65.91 -28.62
C LEU A 4 7.93 -64.47 -28.84
N ARG A 5 6.97 -63.54 -28.70
CA ARG A 5 7.25 -62.09 -28.64
C ARG A 5 7.44 -61.70 -27.17
N TYR A 6 8.65 -61.31 -26.80
CA TYR A 6 8.94 -60.68 -25.52
C TYR A 6 8.60 -59.18 -25.63
N GLY A 7 7.56 -58.76 -24.91
CA GLY A 7 7.27 -57.35 -24.73
C GLY A 7 8.11 -56.81 -23.57
N ILE A 8 8.95 -55.83 -23.84
CA ILE A 8 9.70 -55.08 -22.86
C ILE A 8 8.77 -54.02 -22.28
N LEU A 9 8.34 -54.18 -21.02
CA LEU A 9 7.68 -53.12 -20.25
C LEU A 9 8.75 -52.14 -19.73
N LEU A 10 8.81 -50.95 -20.34
CA LEU A 10 9.55 -49.79 -19.75
C LEU A 10 8.71 -49.22 -18.61
N ALA A 11 9.10 -49.44 -17.37
CA ALA A 11 8.56 -48.76 -16.22
C ALA A 11 9.20 -47.35 -16.12
N ALA A 12 8.46 -46.33 -16.50
CA ALA A 12 8.85 -44.93 -16.30
C ALA A 12 8.65 -44.58 -14.82
N SER A 13 9.75 -44.50 -14.06
CA SER A 13 9.73 -44.01 -12.68
C SER A 13 9.57 -42.49 -12.70
N ILE A 14 8.37 -42.00 -12.39
CA ILE A 14 8.12 -40.57 -12.17
C ILE A 14 8.66 -40.22 -10.78
N VAL A 15 9.80 -39.55 -10.74
CA VAL A 15 10.36 -38.99 -9.50
C VAL A 15 9.59 -37.71 -9.20
N PHE A 16 8.67 -37.77 -8.24
CA PHE A 16 8.08 -36.57 -7.65
C PHE A 16 9.12 -35.90 -6.75
N THR A 17 9.76 -34.87 -7.24
CA THR A 17 10.50 -33.92 -6.37
C THR A 17 9.49 -33.10 -5.60
N THR A 18 9.28 -33.41 -4.34
CA THR A 18 8.54 -32.59 -3.39
C THR A 18 9.36 -31.33 -3.14
N VAL A 19 9.02 -30.23 -3.81
CA VAL A 19 9.51 -28.92 -3.44
C VAL A 19 8.87 -28.57 -2.10
N SER A 20 9.65 -28.69 -1.02
CA SER A 20 9.27 -28.22 0.30
C SER A 20 9.18 -26.69 0.22
N ALA A 21 7.97 -26.15 0.05
CA ALA A 21 7.72 -24.75 0.19
C ALA A 21 7.99 -24.38 1.67
N GLN A 22 9.13 -23.76 1.94
CA GLN A 22 9.36 -23.12 3.24
C GLN A 22 8.24 -22.10 3.43
N ARG A 23 7.31 -22.39 4.37
CA ARG A 23 6.33 -21.41 4.84
C ARG A 23 7.11 -20.30 5.54
N VAL A 24 7.32 -19.20 4.86
CA VAL A 24 7.79 -17.98 5.51
C VAL A 24 6.65 -17.54 6.43
N THR A 25 6.81 -17.78 7.73
CA THR A 25 5.85 -17.29 8.72
C THR A 25 6.11 -15.81 8.91
N TYR A 26 5.32 -14.97 8.25
CA TYR A 26 5.35 -13.52 8.47
C TYR A 26 4.89 -13.24 9.89
N ARG A 27 5.74 -12.59 10.69
CA ARG A 27 5.42 -12.28 12.08
C ARG A 27 5.02 -10.81 12.17
N PHE A 28 3.73 -10.57 12.31
CA PHE A 28 3.20 -9.22 12.52
C PHE A 28 3.67 -8.64 13.86
N THR A 29 3.88 -7.30 13.90
CA THR A 29 4.22 -6.61 15.15
C THR A 29 3.04 -6.62 16.11
N GLN A 30 3.30 -6.43 17.41
CA GLN A 30 2.24 -6.26 18.41
C GLN A 30 1.32 -5.11 18.01
N HIS A 31 1.88 -3.96 17.61
CA HIS A 31 1.11 -2.80 17.16
C HIS A 31 0.17 -3.15 16.00
N TYR A 32 0.65 -3.89 14.99
CA TYR A 32 -0.19 -4.34 13.87
C TYR A 32 -1.40 -5.13 14.38
N ASN A 33 -1.18 -6.13 15.24
CA ASN A 33 -2.25 -6.98 15.76
C ASN A 33 -3.28 -6.15 16.59
N GLU A 34 -2.80 -5.26 17.46
CA GLU A 34 -3.66 -4.35 18.24
C GLU A 34 -4.53 -3.45 17.36
N ARG A 35 -3.96 -2.94 16.24
CA ARG A 35 -4.70 -2.12 15.28
C ARG A 35 -5.73 -2.93 14.50
N VAL A 36 -5.37 -4.14 14.05
CA VAL A 36 -6.30 -5.06 13.35
C VAL A 36 -7.48 -5.40 14.26
N ASP A 37 -7.22 -5.77 15.52
CA ASP A 37 -8.25 -6.06 16.52
C ASP A 37 -9.14 -4.83 16.80
N LEU A 38 -8.54 -3.63 16.86
CA LEU A 38 -9.28 -2.39 17.03
C LEU A 38 -10.23 -2.15 15.86
N PHE A 39 -9.74 -2.29 14.63
CA PHE A 39 -10.54 -2.07 13.43
C PHE A 39 -11.71 -3.05 13.32
N GLU A 40 -11.52 -4.29 13.76
CA GLU A 40 -12.59 -5.28 13.82
C GLU A 40 -13.67 -4.90 14.83
N ARG A 41 -13.27 -4.43 16.02
CA ARG A 41 -14.22 -3.97 17.05
C ARG A 41 -14.97 -2.71 16.66
N LEU A 42 -14.34 -1.79 15.93
CA LEU A 42 -14.99 -0.55 15.48
C LEU A 42 -16.10 -0.84 14.47
N ASP A 43 -15.90 -1.81 13.60
CA ASP A 43 -16.84 -2.23 12.55
C ASP A 43 -17.55 -1.05 11.82
N ASP A 44 -16.80 0.04 11.59
CA ASP A 44 -17.31 1.34 11.16
C ASP A 44 -17.19 1.57 9.65
N ILE A 45 -16.95 0.51 8.85
CA ILE A 45 -16.93 0.54 7.39
C ILE A 45 -18.29 0.05 6.86
N ASP A 46 -18.86 0.85 5.96
CA ASP A 46 -20.03 0.50 5.14
C ASP A 46 -19.87 1.11 3.73
N SER A 47 -20.89 0.95 2.89
CA SER A 47 -20.89 1.42 1.50
C SER A 47 -20.89 2.95 1.34
N THR A 48 -21.01 3.72 2.41
CA THR A 48 -20.89 5.19 2.40
C THR A 48 -19.50 5.67 2.73
N LYS A 49 -18.64 4.80 3.26
CA LYS A 49 -17.33 5.18 3.80
C LYS A 49 -16.23 5.23 2.75
N ILE A 50 -15.35 6.20 2.92
CA ILE A 50 -14.08 6.35 2.24
C ILE A 50 -13.00 5.81 3.17
N VAL A 51 -12.20 4.85 2.71
CA VAL A 51 -11.14 4.22 3.50
C VAL A 51 -9.79 4.81 3.13
N MET A 52 -9.10 5.43 4.09
CA MET A 52 -7.68 5.77 3.96
C MET A 52 -6.84 4.56 4.35
N LEU A 53 -6.30 3.85 3.37
CA LEU A 53 -5.58 2.60 3.55
C LEU A 53 -4.07 2.80 3.35
N GLY A 54 -3.27 2.47 4.36
CA GLY A 54 -1.83 2.64 4.27
C GLY A 54 -1.07 2.31 5.55
N ASN A 55 0.11 2.89 5.68
CA ASN A 55 1.07 2.66 6.76
C ASN A 55 1.03 3.79 7.83
N SER A 56 2.19 4.05 8.50
CA SER A 56 2.33 5.12 9.50
C SER A 56 1.99 6.50 8.96
N LEU A 57 2.28 6.79 7.71
CA LEU A 57 1.91 8.07 7.09
C LEU A 57 0.38 8.26 7.10
N THR A 58 -0.39 7.22 6.85
CA THR A 58 -1.85 7.26 6.92
C THR A 58 -2.34 7.28 8.37
N GLU A 59 -1.77 6.45 9.25
CA GLU A 59 -2.16 6.38 10.67
C GLU A 59 -1.94 7.69 11.40
N ASN A 60 -0.78 8.33 11.21
CA ASN A 60 -0.35 9.50 11.96
C ASN A 60 -1.17 10.78 11.68
N ALA A 61 -2.08 10.78 10.71
CA ALA A 61 -3.08 11.85 10.56
C ALA A 61 -3.88 12.06 11.85
N THR A 62 -4.02 11.03 12.69
CA THR A 62 -4.69 11.10 14.01
C THR A 62 -4.09 12.17 14.91
N ALA A 63 -2.78 12.43 14.83
CA ALA A 63 -2.10 13.47 15.61
C ALA A 63 -2.56 14.90 15.25
N PHE A 64 -3.26 15.07 14.13
CA PHE A 64 -3.71 16.37 13.59
C PHE A 64 -5.23 16.45 13.42
N GLY A 65 -5.96 15.64 14.18
CA GLY A 65 -7.43 15.58 14.18
C GLY A 65 -8.01 14.58 13.19
N ASP A 66 -7.14 13.69 12.66
CA ASP A 66 -7.47 12.64 11.72
C ASP A 66 -7.99 13.15 10.34
N TRP A 67 -8.19 12.22 9.43
CA TRP A 67 -8.69 12.50 8.07
C TRP A 67 -10.07 13.15 8.08
N THR A 68 -10.92 12.86 9.07
CA THR A 68 -12.22 13.50 9.26
C THR A 68 -12.12 15.02 9.40
N THR A 69 -11.13 15.49 10.16
CA THR A 69 -10.85 16.93 10.35
C THR A 69 -10.14 17.52 9.14
N LEU A 70 -9.11 16.83 8.65
CA LEU A 70 -8.29 17.31 7.53
C LEU A 70 -9.10 17.45 6.23
N LEU A 71 -10.03 16.52 5.97
CA LEU A 71 -10.86 16.47 4.77
C LEU A 71 -12.30 16.93 5.01
N ARG A 72 -12.61 17.42 6.22
CA ARG A 72 -13.92 18.00 6.59
C ARG A 72 -15.12 17.11 6.26
N THR A 73 -14.97 15.81 6.48
CA THR A 73 -16.04 14.83 6.22
C THR A 73 -16.07 13.75 7.29
N LYS A 74 -17.28 13.28 7.66
CA LYS A 74 -17.48 12.17 8.59
C LYS A 74 -17.50 10.81 7.89
N ASN A 75 -17.48 10.82 6.56
CA ASN A 75 -17.61 9.59 5.76
C ASN A 75 -16.25 8.96 5.45
N ILE A 76 -15.20 9.32 6.19
CA ILE A 76 -13.86 8.80 5.99
C ILE A 76 -13.37 8.08 7.25
N VAL A 77 -12.70 6.94 7.05
CA VAL A 77 -12.13 6.14 8.13
C VAL A 77 -10.64 5.91 7.90
N ASN A 78 -9.87 6.00 8.97
CA ASN A 78 -8.43 5.78 8.93
C ASN A 78 -8.13 4.29 9.14
N ARG A 79 -7.49 3.67 8.14
CA ARG A 79 -7.00 2.28 8.18
C ARG A 79 -5.49 2.25 7.92
N GLY A 80 -4.78 3.23 8.51
CA GLY A 80 -3.32 3.22 8.60
C GLY A 80 -2.83 2.35 9.74
N ILE A 81 -1.70 1.64 9.54
CA ILE A 81 -0.97 0.91 10.58
C ILE A 81 0.52 1.22 10.43
N SER A 82 1.14 1.73 11.49
CA SER A 82 2.57 2.04 11.48
C SER A 82 3.43 0.80 11.27
N GLY A 83 4.39 0.90 10.35
CA GLY A 83 5.25 -0.22 9.98
C GLY A 83 4.63 -1.18 8.95
N ASP A 84 3.38 -0.98 8.53
CA ASP A 84 2.70 -1.88 7.60
C ASP A 84 3.31 -1.78 6.19
N ASP A 85 3.49 -2.95 5.57
CA ASP A 85 3.95 -3.12 4.20
C ASP A 85 2.83 -3.66 3.29
N ALA A 86 3.13 -3.92 2.03
CA ALA A 86 2.14 -4.44 1.09
C ALA A 86 1.55 -5.79 1.52
N LEU A 87 2.34 -6.66 2.17
CA LEU A 87 1.85 -7.95 2.66
C LEU A 87 0.89 -7.77 3.83
N GLY A 88 1.24 -6.93 4.81
CA GLY A 88 0.38 -6.65 5.96
C GLY A 88 -0.95 -6.02 5.52
N ILE A 89 -0.92 -5.07 4.58
CA ILE A 89 -2.13 -4.50 3.99
C ILE A 89 -2.97 -5.60 3.33
N THR A 90 -2.37 -6.48 2.52
CA THR A 90 -3.09 -7.58 1.85
C THR A 90 -3.79 -8.48 2.86
N CYS A 91 -3.13 -8.84 3.96
CA CYS A 91 -3.69 -9.72 4.99
C CYS A 91 -4.94 -9.14 5.67
N ARG A 92 -5.06 -7.82 5.78
CA ARG A 92 -6.21 -7.16 6.43
C ARG A 92 -7.28 -6.64 5.47
N LEU A 93 -7.14 -6.84 4.18
CA LEU A 93 -8.19 -6.54 3.21
C LEU A 93 -9.49 -7.29 3.50
N VAL A 94 -9.43 -8.45 4.14
CA VAL A 94 -10.60 -9.23 4.55
C VAL A 94 -11.53 -8.47 5.51
N GLN A 95 -11.03 -7.48 6.26
CA GLN A 95 -11.82 -6.63 7.14
C GLN A 95 -12.47 -5.45 6.41
N ILE A 96 -12.02 -5.14 5.20
CA ILE A 96 -12.40 -3.95 4.44
C ILE A 96 -13.30 -4.31 3.26
N LEU A 97 -12.84 -5.20 2.37
CA LEU A 97 -13.48 -5.44 1.09
C LEU A 97 -14.90 -6.03 1.19
N PRO A 98 -15.20 -6.95 2.13
CA PRO A 98 -16.57 -7.47 2.29
C PRO A 98 -17.59 -6.39 2.69
N LYS A 99 -17.16 -5.29 3.29
CA LYS A 99 -17.99 -4.14 3.69
C LYS A 99 -18.35 -3.22 2.50
N LYS A 100 -17.71 -3.42 1.35
CA LYS A 100 -17.96 -2.69 0.09
C LYS A 100 -17.88 -1.17 0.28
N PRO A 101 -16.77 -0.62 0.81
CA PRO A 101 -16.66 0.82 1.01
C PRO A 101 -16.86 1.57 -0.30
N LYS A 102 -17.32 2.82 -0.22
CA LYS A 102 -17.52 3.69 -1.38
C LYS A 102 -16.22 3.89 -2.16
N ALA A 103 -15.14 4.14 -1.44
CA ALA A 103 -13.82 4.32 -2.04
C ALA A 103 -12.69 3.87 -1.10
N ILE A 104 -11.55 3.54 -1.70
CA ILE A 104 -10.28 3.28 -1.00
C ILE A 104 -9.22 4.21 -1.58
N PHE A 105 -8.54 4.97 -0.72
CA PHE A 105 -7.34 5.74 -1.03
C PHE A 105 -6.12 4.98 -0.51
N LEU A 106 -5.40 4.31 -1.41
CA LEU A 106 -4.27 3.45 -1.08
C LEU A 106 -2.94 4.20 -1.17
N MET A 107 -2.12 4.13 -0.11
CA MET A 107 -0.69 4.47 -0.15
C MET A 107 0.11 3.41 0.62
N CYS A 108 0.95 2.64 -0.08
CA CYS A 108 1.88 1.67 0.53
C CYS A 108 3.13 1.50 -0.33
N GLY A 109 4.19 0.88 0.23
CA GLY A 109 5.45 0.59 -0.47
C GLY A 109 6.68 1.18 0.21
N THR A 110 6.57 2.24 1.03
CA THR A 110 7.72 2.84 1.70
C THR A 110 8.38 1.88 2.70
N ASN A 111 7.60 1.08 3.43
CA ASN A 111 8.14 0.07 4.34
C ASN A 111 8.72 -1.12 3.57
N ASP A 112 8.14 -1.52 2.45
CA ASP A 112 8.72 -2.50 1.53
C ASP A 112 10.10 -2.05 1.05
N LEU A 113 10.24 -0.76 0.67
CA LEU A 113 11.50 -0.16 0.29
C LEU A 113 12.54 -0.22 1.42
N SER A 114 12.11 -0.03 2.68
CA SER A 114 12.97 -0.12 3.86
C SER A 114 13.46 -1.53 4.17
N HIS A 115 12.83 -2.56 3.59
CA HIS A 115 13.24 -3.96 3.68
C HIS A 115 14.27 -4.35 2.62
N HIS A 116 14.96 -3.39 2.03
CA HIS A 116 16.01 -3.56 1.03
C HIS A 116 15.55 -4.17 -0.31
N LEU A 117 14.26 -4.08 -0.62
CA LEU A 117 13.73 -4.48 -1.92
C LEU A 117 14.12 -3.47 -3.00
N THR A 118 14.25 -3.93 -4.25
CA THR A 118 14.44 -3.00 -5.39
C THR A 118 13.14 -2.24 -5.70
N ALA A 119 13.24 -1.17 -6.49
CA ALA A 119 12.08 -0.41 -6.91
C ALA A 119 11.04 -1.28 -7.62
N GLU A 120 11.49 -2.19 -8.49
CA GLU A 120 10.66 -3.15 -9.21
C GLU A 120 9.96 -4.14 -8.25
N GLN A 121 10.70 -4.65 -7.25
CA GLN A 121 10.12 -5.55 -6.26
C GLN A 121 9.07 -4.86 -5.39
N VAL A 122 9.29 -3.59 -5.02
CA VAL A 122 8.29 -2.79 -4.30
C VAL A 122 7.06 -2.57 -5.18
N PHE A 123 7.27 -2.18 -6.45
CA PHE A 123 6.17 -2.02 -7.40
C PHE A 123 5.32 -3.29 -7.52
N GLU A 124 5.94 -4.47 -7.72
CA GLU A 124 5.21 -5.74 -7.84
C GLU A 124 4.39 -6.07 -6.59
N LYS A 125 4.90 -5.77 -5.40
CA LYS A 125 4.15 -5.96 -4.15
C LYS A 125 2.94 -5.03 -4.07
N VAL A 126 3.12 -3.75 -4.36
CA VAL A 126 2.02 -2.77 -4.34
C VAL A 126 0.99 -3.09 -5.43
N LYS A 127 1.46 -3.49 -6.62
CA LYS A 127 0.60 -3.98 -7.70
C LYS A 127 -0.28 -5.15 -7.23
N GLY A 128 0.29 -6.12 -6.51
CA GLY A 128 -0.46 -7.24 -5.93
C GLY A 128 -1.60 -6.80 -4.98
N VAL A 129 -1.38 -5.74 -4.19
CA VAL A 129 -2.45 -5.14 -3.36
C VAL A 129 -3.54 -4.54 -4.24
N ILE A 130 -3.16 -3.78 -5.26
CA ILE A 130 -4.09 -3.15 -6.22
C ILE A 130 -4.95 -4.23 -6.91
N ASP A 131 -4.31 -5.26 -7.45
CA ASP A 131 -4.97 -6.39 -8.14
C ASP A 131 -5.98 -7.09 -7.23
N THR A 132 -5.60 -7.31 -5.97
CA THR A 132 -6.48 -7.94 -4.97
C THR A 132 -7.72 -7.09 -4.69
N ILE A 133 -7.55 -5.77 -4.56
CA ILE A 133 -8.67 -4.84 -4.33
C ILE A 133 -9.61 -4.85 -5.53
N ILE A 134 -9.10 -4.72 -6.75
CA ILE A 134 -9.92 -4.69 -7.98
C ILE A 134 -10.69 -5.99 -8.14
N ALA A 135 -10.03 -7.13 -7.98
CA ALA A 135 -10.64 -8.44 -8.17
C ALA A 135 -11.72 -8.73 -7.12
N SER A 136 -11.53 -8.27 -5.86
CA SER A 136 -12.41 -8.60 -4.75
C SER A 136 -13.49 -7.56 -4.46
N ALA A 137 -13.33 -6.32 -4.95
CA ALA A 137 -14.27 -5.23 -4.68
C ALA A 137 -14.51 -4.35 -5.93
N PRO A 138 -15.08 -4.90 -7.02
CA PRO A 138 -15.22 -4.20 -8.31
C PRO A 138 -16.16 -2.97 -8.25
N TYR A 139 -16.94 -2.82 -7.19
CA TYR A 139 -17.83 -1.66 -6.99
C TYR A 139 -17.22 -0.57 -6.11
N THR A 140 -16.08 -0.82 -5.50
CA THR A 140 -15.36 0.17 -4.67
C THR A 140 -14.45 1.00 -5.57
N GLN A 141 -14.55 2.31 -5.51
CA GLN A 141 -13.64 3.18 -6.26
C GLN A 141 -12.25 3.14 -5.63
N LEU A 142 -11.24 2.74 -6.40
CA LEU A 142 -9.85 2.73 -5.93
C LEU A 142 -9.12 3.97 -6.44
N TYR A 143 -8.45 4.67 -5.53
CA TYR A 143 -7.51 5.74 -5.80
C TYR A 143 -6.13 5.33 -5.29
N VAL A 144 -5.14 5.29 -6.16
CA VAL A 144 -3.76 4.98 -5.78
C VAL A 144 -2.99 6.28 -5.64
N GLN A 145 -2.32 6.45 -4.52
CA GLN A 145 -1.51 7.62 -4.22
C GLN A 145 -0.03 7.32 -4.45
N SER A 146 0.72 8.28 -4.97
CA SER A 146 2.17 8.16 -5.05
C SER A 146 2.79 8.00 -3.67
N LEU A 147 3.91 7.30 -3.56
CA LEU A 147 4.78 7.37 -2.38
C LEU A 147 5.28 8.81 -2.21
N LEU A 148 5.42 9.23 -0.95
CA LEU A 148 6.02 10.51 -0.60
C LEU A 148 7.54 10.42 -0.61
N PRO A 149 8.25 11.54 -0.89
CA PRO A 149 9.71 11.58 -0.80
C PRO A 149 10.17 11.38 0.65
N ILE A 150 11.44 11.04 0.81
CA ILE A 150 12.15 10.97 2.10
C ILE A 150 13.24 12.02 2.17
N ASN A 151 13.72 12.33 3.38
CA ASN A 151 14.85 13.22 3.59
C ASN A 151 15.92 12.54 4.48
N GLU A 152 16.88 11.94 3.83
CA GLU A 152 18.00 11.24 4.50
C GLU A 152 18.87 12.17 5.35
N GLY A 153 18.83 13.48 5.09
CA GLY A 153 19.56 14.49 5.87
C GLY A 153 19.16 14.60 7.34
N PHE A 154 18.04 13.97 7.75
CA PHE A 154 17.70 13.81 9.16
C PHE A 154 18.50 12.71 9.86
N GLY A 155 19.11 11.78 9.11
CA GLY A 155 19.94 10.69 9.63
C GLY A 155 19.21 9.63 10.45
N ARG A 156 17.86 9.65 10.47
CA ARG A 156 17.03 8.83 11.37
C ARG A 156 16.67 7.46 10.77
N TRP A 157 16.35 7.41 9.50
CA TRP A 157 15.85 6.20 8.83
C TRP A 157 16.96 5.49 8.06
N LYS A 158 17.84 4.78 8.79
CA LYS A 158 19.03 4.15 8.22
C LYS A 158 18.71 3.12 7.12
N ASN A 159 17.60 2.42 7.25
CA ASN A 159 17.16 1.42 6.26
C ASN A 159 16.69 2.04 4.93
N LEU A 160 16.45 3.35 4.91
CA LEU A 160 16.09 4.10 3.70
C LEU A 160 17.26 4.89 3.12
N LYS A 161 18.46 4.74 3.69
CA LYS A 161 19.67 5.45 3.20
C LYS A 161 19.99 5.01 1.76
N GLY A 162 20.16 6.00 0.87
CA GLY A 162 20.43 5.77 -0.55
C GLY A 162 19.20 5.38 -1.37
N ARG A 163 17.96 5.54 -0.80
CA ARG A 163 16.72 5.14 -1.45
C ARG A 163 15.86 6.31 -1.94
N THR A 164 16.36 7.54 -1.82
CA THR A 164 15.62 8.75 -2.22
C THR A 164 15.20 8.71 -3.69
N ASP A 165 16.07 8.24 -4.58
CA ASP A 165 15.85 8.21 -6.03
C ASP A 165 15.03 6.99 -6.50
N ASP A 166 14.85 5.97 -5.68
CA ASP A 166 13.98 4.83 -6.00
C ASP A 166 12.50 5.22 -5.97
N ILE A 167 12.12 6.19 -5.12
CA ILE A 167 10.72 6.57 -4.94
C ILE A 167 10.08 7.12 -6.23
N PRO A 168 10.68 8.08 -6.97
CA PRO A 168 10.10 8.51 -8.23
C PRO A 168 10.05 7.40 -9.29
N VAL A 169 10.97 6.41 -9.25
CA VAL A 169 10.94 5.24 -10.15
C VAL A 169 9.72 4.37 -9.84
N ILE A 170 9.49 4.05 -8.55
CA ILE A 170 8.29 3.31 -8.10
C ILE A 170 7.02 4.06 -8.50
N ASN A 171 6.97 5.37 -8.24
CA ASN A 171 5.82 6.20 -8.56
C ASN A 171 5.48 6.22 -10.04
N GLU A 172 6.49 6.24 -10.90
CA GLU A 172 6.29 6.20 -12.35
C GLU A 172 5.75 4.83 -12.83
N MET A 173 6.25 3.73 -12.25
CA MET A 173 5.71 2.40 -12.53
C MET A 173 4.24 2.27 -12.07
N LEU A 174 3.92 2.76 -10.86
CA LEU A 174 2.55 2.78 -10.35
C LEU A 174 1.63 3.66 -11.20
N ARG A 175 2.10 4.84 -11.62
CA ARG A 175 1.33 5.74 -12.48
C ARG A 175 0.96 5.06 -13.81
N LYS A 176 1.94 4.45 -14.49
CA LYS A 176 1.72 3.73 -15.75
C LYS A 176 0.74 2.59 -15.58
N TYR A 177 0.93 1.78 -14.55
CA TYR A 177 0.04 0.68 -14.24
C TYR A 177 -1.40 1.15 -13.96
N CYS A 178 -1.56 2.20 -13.17
CA CYS A 178 -2.88 2.77 -12.90
C CYS A 178 -3.54 3.33 -14.17
N GLU A 179 -2.76 3.97 -15.06
CA GLU A 179 -3.24 4.45 -16.35
C GLU A 179 -3.75 3.30 -17.24
N GLU A 180 -2.98 2.21 -17.34
CA GLU A 180 -3.37 1.00 -18.10
C GLU A 180 -4.65 0.35 -17.56
N MET A 181 -4.83 0.38 -16.23
CA MET A 181 -5.99 -0.20 -15.54
C MET A 181 -7.18 0.76 -15.40
N GLY A 182 -7.05 2.02 -15.85
CA GLY A 182 -8.10 3.04 -15.70
C GLY A 182 -8.34 3.46 -14.25
N ILE A 183 -7.33 3.34 -13.37
CA ILE A 183 -7.41 3.70 -11.96
C ILE A 183 -6.87 5.12 -11.76
N PRO A 184 -7.57 6.02 -11.06
CA PRO A 184 -7.05 7.32 -10.71
C PRO A 184 -5.77 7.22 -9.88
N PHE A 185 -4.66 7.81 -10.40
CA PHE A 185 -3.40 7.95 -9.69
C PHE A 185 -3.23 9.37 -9.20
N ILE A 186 -3.12 9.55 -7.88
CA ILE A 186 -2.95 10.86 -7.24
C ILE A 186 -1.47 11.10 -7.00
N ASN A 187 -0.85 11.93 -7.83
CA ASN A 187 0.56 12.23 -7.72
C ASN A 187 0.85 13.29 -6.64
N LEU A 188 1.06 12.83 -5.42
CA LEU A 188 1.40 13.69 -4.27
C LEU A 188 2.86 14.15 -4.28
N PHE A 189 3.76 13.32 -4.83
CA PHE A 189 5.22 13.50 -4.73
C PHE A 189 5.71 14.93 -5.03
N PRO A 190 5.32 15.59 -6.13
CA PRO A 190 5.84 16.92 -6.47
C PRO A 190 5.42 18.04 -5.50
N HIS A 191 4.40 17.80 -4.67
CA HIS A 191 3.97 18.77 -3.66
C HIS A 191 4.83 18.75 -2.39
N PHE A 192 5.69 17.73 -2.27
CA PHE A 192 6.54 17.49 -1.11
C PHE A 192 8.03 17.65 -1.40
N THR A 193 8.40 17.96 -2.64
CA THR A 193 9.79 18.12 -3.07
C THR A 193 10.06 19.55 -3.55
N PRO A 194 11.27 20.10 -3.34
CA PRO A 194 11.70 21.28 -4.05
C PRO A 194 11.78 20.99 -5.56
N ARG A 195 11.59 22.02 -6.38
CA ARG A 195 11.66 21.88 -7.84
C ARG A 195 13.00 21.27 -8.28
N GLY A 196 12.93 20.19 -9.05
CA GLY A 196 14.11 19.49 -9.59
C GLY A 196 14.87 18.62 -8.59
N MET A 197 14.30 18.35 -7.41
CA MET A 197 14.89 17.50 -6.38
C MET A 197 13.90 16.38 -5.99
N ASN A 198 14.43 15.27 -5.48
CA ASN A 198 13.63 14.12 -5.02
C ASN A 198 13.55 14.04 -3.48
N ILE A 199 14.01 15.06 -2.78
CA ILE A 199 14.11 15.10 -1.33
C ILE A 199 12.88 15.72 -0.68
N LEU A 200 12.39 15.15 0.42
CA LEU A 200 11.29 15.72 1.19
C LEU A 200 11.67 17.08 1.79
N ILE A 201 10.82 18.06 1.55
CA ILE A 201 10.99 19.42 2.10
C ILE A 201 11.04 19.36 3.62
N ARG A 202 12.11 19.91 4.21
CA ARG A 202 12.42 19.74 5.62
C ARG A 202 11.31 20.15 6.59
N TYR A 203 10.64 21.28 6.35
CA TYR A 203 9.59 21.76 7.26
C TYR A 203 8.27 21.00 7.15
N LEU A 204 8.10 20.20 6.08
CA LEU A 204 6.94 19.30 5.92
C LEU A 204 7.10 17.98 6.65
N SER A 205 8.26 17.74 7.27
CA SER A 205 8.57 16.49 7.96
C SER A 205 9.05 16.74 9.40
N VAL A 206 8.79 15.77 10.27
CA VAL A 206 9.27 15.77 11.65
C VAL A 206 10.58 14.98 11.82
N ASP A 207 10.87 14.04 10.93
CA ASP A 207 11.99 13.11 11.08
C ASP A 207 12.62 12.63 9.76
N GLY A 208 12.21 13.21 8.63
CA GLY A 208 12.69 12.86 7.29
C GLY A 208 11.83 11.81 6.57
N LEU A 209 10.79 11.30 7.22
CA LEU A 209 9.80 10.35 6.67
C LEU A 209 8.38 10.78 7.01
N HIS A 210 8.08 10.92 8.31
CA HIS A 210 6.74 11.28 8.77
C HIS A 210 6.49 12.78 8.63
N LEU A 211 5.24 13.12 8.31
CA LEU A 211 4.86 14.49 8.02
C LEU A 211 4.64 15.31 9.28
N SER A 212 4.90 16.60 9.17
CA SER A 212 4.45 17.63 10.08
C SER A 212 3.00 18.04 9.77
N ARG A 213 2.38 18.89 10.61
CA ARG A 213 1.04 19.45 10.34
C ARG A 213 0.94 20.10 8.95
N PRO A 214 1.84 21.00 8.53
CA PRO A 214 1.81 21.55 7.17
C PRO A 214 1.87 20.47 6.06
N GLY A 215 2.61 19.40 6.29
CA GLY A 215 2.64 18.26 5.35
C GLY A 215 1.28 17.59 5.20
N TYR A 216 0.57 17.33 6.29
CA TYR A 216 -0.80 16.78 6.24
C TYR A 216 -1.81 17.75 5.61
N GLU A 217 -1.68 19.04 5.85
CA GLU A 217 -2.54 20.06 5.22
C GLU A 217 -2.35 20.10 3.69
N ILE A 218 -1.11 19.96 3.21
CA ILE A 218 -0.82 19.84 1.78
C ILE A 218 -1.43 18.54 1.23
N TRP A 219 -1.24 17.42 1.91
CA TRP A 219 -1.81 16.13 1.49
C TRP A 219 -3.33 16.21 1.38
N ALA A 220 -4.00 16.66 2.43
CA ALA A 220 -5.45 16.83 2.44
C ALA A 220 -5.95 17.73 1.30
N LYS A 221 -5.23 18.84 1.02
CA LYS A 221 -5.57 19.74 -0.10
C LYS A 221 -5.56 19.00 -1.46
N GLN A 222 -4.64 18.06 -1.66
CA GLN A 222 -4.59 17.28 -2.90
C GLN A 222 -5.71 16.24 -2.99
N LEU A 223 -6.19 15.72 -1.86
CA LEU A 223 -7.28 14.74 -1.84
C LEU A 223 -8.67 15.38 -1.89
N TYR A 224 -8.78 16.64 -1.47
CA TYR A 224 -10.06 17.34 -1.32
C TYR A 224 -10.98 17.25 -2.56
N PRO A 225 -10.50 17.50 -3.80
CA PRO A 225 -11.35 17.42 -4.98
C PRO A 225 -11.99 16.05 -5.20
N TYR A 226 -11.26 14.98 -4.91
CA TYR A 226 -11.76 13.61 -5.04
C TYR A 226 -12.81 13.29 -3.97
N VAL A 227 -12.56 13.74 -2.73
CA VAL A 227 -13.48 13.54 -1.61
C VAL A 227 -14.77 14.34 -1.78
N GLU A 228 -14.72 15.56 -2.33
CA GLU A 228 -15.91 16.34 -2.68
C GLU A 228 -16.79 15.61 -3.71
N ILE A 229 -16.19 15.09 -4.78
CA ILE A 229 -16.93 14.30 -5.79
C ILE A 229 -17.60 13.09 -5.14
N LEU A 230 -16.87 12.37 -4.28
CA LEU A 230 -17.41 11.20 -3.58
C LEU A 230 -18.55 11.56 -2.61
N ASN A 231 -18.51 12.71 -1.96
CA ASN A 231 -19.57 13.15 -1.04
C ASN A 231 -20.80 13.71 -1.77
N GLY A 232 -20.65 14.17 -3.00
CA GLY A 232 -21.73 14.72 -3.84
C GLY A 232 -22.53 13.65 -4.63
N GLN A 233 -22.02 12.43 -4.66
CA GLN A 233 -22.66 11.26 -5.27
C GLN A 233 -23.46 10.48 -4.21
#